data_a18e2904efd264886b05bf0b4f3dcd67
#
_entry.id   a18e2904efd264886b05bf0b4f3dcd67
#
_cell.length_a   1.000
_cell.length_b   1.000
_cell.length_c   1.000
_cell.angle_alpha   90.00
_cell.angle_beta   90.00
_cell.angle_gamma   90.00
#
_symmetry.space_group_name_H-M   'P 1'
#
loop_
_entity.id
_entity.type
_entity.pdbx_description
1 polymer ?
#
loop_
_entity_poly.entity_id
_entity_poly.type
_entity_poly.pdbx_seq_one_letter_code
_entity_poly.pdbx_strand_id
1 'polypeptide(L)'
;IPMVLYELDPSRSYLPSSPYWSEEVCQQGYSTALLPEDHLWGPRGYYKDPFYTGANCLFVSEIGYHGMPNRSSLEKMFPAETVYPWTDKKELRWNEDWLTKAVRIFKEWGYTPERNNLMINQVRLLFGEVPTKLDDFIFASQSVQAEAMKFFVEIYRGNKFAPKTGILWWNIRDGWPVISDAVVDYYFSPKMAYWFLRNVQRNVCVLVNDATDGSHPLVATNDTRSAASGTVRVSDVASGREIFRGSYTVPANARAEIARLPEMEGQGILLIEYTTPEGSLRNHYLYGHAPFKLDEYRKLLRK
;
A
#
# COMPACT_ATOMS: atom_id res chain seq x y z
N ILE A 1 30.95 -9.30 7.55
CA ILE A 1 30.04 -8.19 7.94
C ILE A 1 29.81 -8.22 9.47
N PRO A 2 29.36 -9.34 10.13
CA PRO A 2 29.04 -9.33 11.57
C PRO A 2 30.16 -8.82 12.46
N MET A 3 31.40 -9.28 12.25
CA MET A 3 32.57 -8.84 13.02
C MET A 3 32.79 -7.32 12.94
N VAL A 4 32.73 -6.76 11.73
CA VAL A 4 32.91 -5.31 11.52
C VAL A 4 31.82 -4.50 12.21
N LEU A 5 30.55 -4.99 12.15
CA LEU A 5 29.46 -4.33 12.86
C LEU A 5 29.59 -4.45 14.37
N TYR A 6 30.02 -5.60 14.88
CA TYR A 6 30.27 -5.77 16.29
C TYR A 6 31.37 -4.83 16.83
N GLU A 7 32.41 -4.60 16.04
CA GLU A 7 33.51 -3.68 16.39
C GLU A 7 33.09 -2.20 16.27
N LEU A 8 32.36 -1.83 15.22
CA LEU A 8 32.10 -0.43 14.91
C LEU A 8 30.74 0.08 15.42
N ASP A 9 29.75 -0.80 15.60
CA ASP A 9 28.41 -0.45 16.08
C ASP A 9 27.80 -1.56 16.94
N PRO A 10 28.38 -1.84 18.14
CA PRO A 10 27.88 -2.90 19.02
C PRO A 10 26.51 -2.57 19.65
N SER A 11 26.03 -1.34 19.47
CA SER A 11 24.76 -0.88 20.04
C SER A 11 23.51 -1.37 19.29
N ARG A 12 23.67 -1.89 18.06
CA ARG A 12 22.58 -2.37 17.23
C ARG A 12 22.65 -3.87 17.03
N SER A 13 21.47 -4.51 17.10
CA SER A 13 21.34 -5.91 16.72
C SER A 13 21.57 -6.10 15.23
N TYR A 14 22.23 -7.17 14.84
CA TYR A 14 22.46 -7.56 13.48
C TYR A 14 21.71 -8.86 13.15
N LEU A 15 20.86 -8.83 12.12
CA LEU A 15 20.23 -10.02 11.58
C LEU A 15 21.04 -10.49 10.34
N PRO A 16 21.52 -11.74 10.32
CA PRO A 16 22.37 -12.24 9.23
C PRO A 16 21.64 -12.47 7.91
N SER A 17 20.31 -12.53 7.94
CA SER A 17 19.43 -12.64 6.76
C SER A 17 18.13 -11.87 7.00
N SER A 18 17.33 -11.68 5.92
CA SER A 18 16.00 -11.09 5.97
C SER A 18 15.05 -11.96 5.15
N PRO A 19 14.02 -12.60 5.76
CA PRO A 19 13.85 -12.71 7.21
C PRO A 19 14.93 -13.60 7.86
N TYR A 20 15.12 -13.44 9.18
CA TYR A 20 16.05 -14.24 9.94
C TYR A 20 15.33 -15.37 10.70
N TRP A 21 15.69 -16.60 10.38
CA TRP A 21 15.20 -17.81 11.05
C TRP A 21 16.20 -18.20 12.15
N SER A 22 15.92 -17.79 13.39
CA SER A 22 16.76 -18.18 14.53
C SER A 22 16.62 -19.68 14.82
N GLU A 23 17.56 -20.21 15.61
CA GLU A 23 17.52 -21.62 16.01
C GLU A 23 16.21 -21.95 16.75
N GLU A 24 15.72 -21.05 17.61
CA GLU A 24 14.45 -21.20 18.32
C GLU A 24 13.26 -21.29 17.38
N VAL A 25 13.22 -20.46 16.34
CA VAL A 25 12.14 -20.49 15.33
C VAL A 25 12.18 -21.80 14.55
N CYS A 26 13.39 -22.27 14.19
CA CYS A 26 13.56 -23.56 13.51
C CYS A 26 13.10 -24.73 14.38
N GLN A 27 13.46 -24.74 15.67
CA GLN A 27 13.04 -25.79 16.63
C GLN A 27 11.53 -25.79 16.87
N GLN A 28 10.85 -24.65 16.71
CA GLN A 28 9.39 -24.53 16.81
C GLN A 28 8.65 -24.74 15.48
N GLY A 29 9.28 -25.39 14.51
CA GLY A 29 8.64 -25.83 13.26
C GLY A 29 8.52 -24.74 12.18
N TYR A 30 9.41 -23.77 12.16
CA TYR A 30 9.46 -22.72 11.12
C TYR A 30 8.19 -21.87 11.03
N SER A 31 7.61 -21.52 12.17
CA SER A 31 6.41 -20.68 12.20
C SER A 31 6.75 -19.22 11.89
N THR A 32 6.21 -18.67 10.81
CA THR A 32 6.35 -17.24 10.48
C THR A 32 5.73 -16.32 11.53
N ALA A 33 4.76 -16.83 12.32
CA ALA A 33 4.16 -16.09 13.43
C ALA A 33 5.16 -15.72 14.56
N LEU A 34 6.33 -16.36 14.58
CA LEU A 34 7.39 -16.11 15.56
C LEU A 34 8.45 -15.13 15.03
N LEU A 35 8.39 -14.74 13.76
CA LEU A 35 9.38 -13.83 13.19
C LEU A 35 9.12 -12.40 13.65
N PRO A 36 10.10 -11.71 14.25
CA PRO A 36 9.98 -10.30 14.58
C PRO A 36 10.07 -9.40 13.35
N GLU A 37 10.70 -9.89 12.27
CA GLU A 37 10.87 -9.25 10.98
C GLU A 37 10.49 -10.25 9.89
N ASP A 38 9.68 -9.84 8.88
CA ASP A 38 9.21 -10.73 7.82
C ASP A 38 8.97 -10.00 6.50
N HIS A 39 8.91 -10.80 5.42
CA HIS A 39 8.52 -10.40 4.08
C HIS A 39 7.05 -10.75 3.83
N LEU A 40 6.19 -9.76 3.62
CA LEU A 40 4.77 -9.99 3.41
C LEU A 40 4.40 -10.01 1.92
N TRP A 41 4.93 -10.99 1.18
CA TRP A 41 4.63 -11.14 -0.24
C TRP A 41 3.34 -11.92 -0.53
N GLY A 42 2.84 -12.72 0.34
CA GLY A 42 1.59 -13.46 0.36
C GLY A 42 0.89 -13.78 -0.96
N PRO A 43 -0.38 -14.14 -0.91
CA PRO A 43 -1.17 -14.50 -2.10
C PRO A 43 -1.46 -13.32 -3.03
N ARG A 44 -1.16 -12.07 -2.59
CA ARG A 44 -1.43 -10.82 -3.32
C ARG A 44 -2.87 -10.72 -3.82
N GLY A 45 -3.79 -11.20 -2.99
CA GLY A 45 -5.22 -11.09 -3.18
C GLY A 45 -5.75 -9.70 -2.82
N TYR A 46 -6.75 -9.61 -1.96
CA TYR A 46 -7.23 -8.33 -1.43
C TYR A 46 -6.27 -7.80 -0.36
N TYR A 47 -5.88 -6.53 -0.45
CA TYR A 47 -4.87 -5.95 0.44
C TYR A 47 -5.32 -5.82 1.91
N LYS A 48 -6.62 -5.94 2.20
CA LYS A 48 -7.17 -6.01 3.57
C LYS A 48 -7.42 -7.45 4.04
N ASP A 49 -6.94 -8.46 3.34
CA ASP A 49 -7.05 -9.85 3.78
C ASP A 49 -6.29 -10.11 5.09
N PRO A 50 -6.72 -11.12 5.87
CA PRO A 50 -6.07 -11.51 7.12
C PRO A 50 -4.58 -11.79 7.01
N PHE A 51 -4.08 -12.19 5.83
CA PHE A 51 -2.66 -12.34 5.58
C PHE A 51 -1.87 -11.05 5.91
N TYR A 52 -2.39 -9.89 5.55
CA TYR A 52 -1.75 -8.60 5.81
C TYR A 52 -2.14 -8.01 7.16
N THR A 53 -3.45 -8.05 7.49
CA THR A 53 -3.98 -7.42 8.70
C THR A 53 -3.66 -8.20 9.97
N GLY A 54 -3.52 -9.53 9.87
CA GLY A 54 -3.18 -10.45 10.95
C GLY A 54 -1.70 -10.76 11.08
N ALA A 55 -0.81 -10.12 10.28
CA ALA A 55 0.63 -10.39 10.36
C ALA A 55 1.20 -10.00 11.73
N ASN A 56 1.90 -10.94 12.37
CA ASN A 56 2.45 -10.77 13.72
C ASN A 56 3.81 -10.05 13.76
N CYS A 57 4.56 -10.02 12.64
CA CYS A 57 5.87 -9.40 12.61
C CYS A 57 5.82 -7.94 13.08
N LEU A 58 6.82 -7.53 13.83
CA LEU A 58 6.97 -6.17 14.36
C LEU A 58 7.43 -5.21 13.27
N PHE A 59 8.29 -5.71 12.39
CA PHE A 59 8.89 -4.98 11.27
C PHE A 59 8.65 -5.74 9.97
N VAL A 60 8.10 -5.07 8.97
CA VAL A 60 8.01 -5.61 7.62
C VAL A 60 9.15 -5.05 6.79
N SER A 61 10.05 -5.91 6.37
CA SER A 61 11.23 -5.55 5.57
C SER A 61 10.98 -5.60 4.07
N GLU A 62 9.95 -6.33 3.63
CA GLU A 62 9.47 -6.29 2.25
C GLU A 62 7.96 -6.49 2.17
N ILE A 63 7.31 -5.59 1.46
CA ILE A 63 5.90 -5.68 1.07
C ILE A 63 5.69 -4.86 -0.19
N GLY A 64 4.89 -5.34 -1.13
CA GLY A 64 4.64 -4.62 -2.37
C GLY A 64 3.34 -5.02 -3.04
N TYR A 65 2.94 -4.22 -4.03
CA TYR A 65 1.72 -4.44 -4.78
C TYR A 65 1.87 -3.94 -6.22
N HIS A 66 1.36 -4.70 -7.20
CA HIS A 66 1.52 -4.38 -8.61
C HIS A 66 0.69 -3.16 -9.02
N GLY A 67 1.28 -2.33 -9.91
CA GLY A 67 0.59 -1.22 -10.54
C GLY A 67 1.14 -0.92 -11.93
N MET A 68 0.24 -0.58 -12.85
CA MET A 68 0.57 -0.19 -14.21
C MET A 68 1.44 1.06 -14.25
N PRO A 69 2.43 1.15 -15.16
CA PRO A 69 3.05 2.41 -15.54
C PRO A 69 2.03 3.40 -16.12
N ASN A 70 2.38 4.68 -16.16
CA ASN A 70 1.57 5.68 -16.83
C ASN A 70 1.54 5.44 -18.35
N ARG A 71 0.49 5.93 -19.03
CA ARG A 71 0.32 5.76 -20.48
C ARG A 71 1.55 6.21 -21.28
N SER A 72 2.08 7.37 -20.97
CA SER A 72 3.27 7.91 -21.66
C SER A 72 4.53 7.04 -21.51
N SER A 73 4.60 6.24 -20.45
CA SER A 73 5.68 5.26 -20.24
C SER A 73 5.43 3.97 -20.99
N LEU A 74 4.18 3.51 -21.06
CA LEU A 74 3.80 2.36 -21.88
C LEU A 74 4.07 2.62 -23.36
N GLU A 75 3.77 3.82 -23.86
CA GLU A 75 4.04 4.24 -25.25
C GLU A 75 5.54 4.31 -25.59
N LYS A 76 6.42 4.43 -24.59
CA LYS A 76 7.87 4.28 -24.74
C LYS A 76 8.35 2.84 -24.60
N MET A 77 7.59 2.01 -23.92
CA MET A 77 7.92 0.63 -23.57
C MET A 77 7.54 -0.34 -24.70
N PHE A 78 6.44 -0.03 -25.40
CA PHE A 78 5.84 -0.89 -26.42
C PHE A 78 5.76 -0.21 -27.77
N PRO A 79 5.86 -0.96 -28.89
CA PRO A 79 5.46 -0.50 -30.21
C PRO A 79 4.01 -0.02 -30.20
N ALA A 80 3.66 0.92 -31.07
CA ALA A 80 2.31 1.51 -31.10
C ALA A 80 1.20 0.48 -31.32
N GLU A 81 1.46 -0.56 -32.10
CA GLU A 81 0.56 -1.67 -32.40
C GLU A 81 0.35 -2.62 -31.23
N THR A 82 1.26 -2.66 -30.25
CA THR A 82 1.22 -3.59 -29.11
C THR A 82 1.08 -2.89 -27.76
N VAL A 83 0.97 -1.55 -27.74
CA VAL A 83 0.71 -0.79 -26.49
C VAL A 83 -0.60 -1.16 -25.83
N TYR A 84 -1.56 -1.66 -26.61
CA TYR A 84 -2.82 -2.15 -26.09
C TYR A 84 -2.66 -3.58 -25.54
N PRO A 85 -3.06 -3.87 -24.29
CA PRO A 85 -2.67 -5.12 -23.61
C PRO A 85 -3.39 -6.37 -24.10
N TRP A 86 -4.61 -6.24 -24.65
CA TRP A 86 -5.47 -7.38 -24.93
C TRP A 86 -5.50 -7.75 -26.40
N THR A 87 -5.22 -9.02 -26.74
CA THR A 87 -5.54 -9.62 -28.06
C THR A 87 -6.98 -10.09 -28.10
N ASP A 88 -7.57 -10.42 -26.94
CA ASP A 88 -8.99 -10.72 -26.78
C ASP A 88 -9.51 -10.01 -25.52
N LYS A 89 -10.47 -9.11 -25.69
CA LYS A 89 -11.06 -8.30 -24.60
C LYS A 89 -12.01 -9.09 -23.70
N LYS A 90 -12.62 -10.15 -24.22
CA LYS A 90 -13.58 -10.96 -23.43
C LYS A 90 -12.82 -11.89 -22.50
N GLU A 91 -11.79 -12.54 -23.04
CA GLU A 91 -10.95 -13.48 -22.32
C GLU A 91 -9.80 -12.78 -21.58
N LEU A 92 -9.61 -11.47 -21.75
CA LEU A 92 -8.47 -10.69 -21.24
C LEU A 92 -7.13 -11.36 -21.58
N ARG A 93 -7.02 -11.85 -22.83
CA ARG A 93 -5.80 -12.52 -23.31
C ARG A 93 -4.73 -11.49 -23.59
N TRP A 94 -3.60 -11.64 -22.91
CA TRP A 94 -2.46 -10.74 -23.06
C TRP A 94 -1.86 -10.79 -24.45
N ASN A 95 -1.43 -9.64 -24.93
CA ASN A 95 -0.48 -9.49 -26.01
C ASN A 95 0.88 -10.06 -25.55
N GLU A 96 1.60 -10.75 -26.44
CA GLU A 96 2.87 -11.41 -26.10
C GLU A 96 3.95 -10.43 -25.63
N ASP A 97 4.03 -9.23 -26.21
CA ASP A 97 4.98 -8.21 -25.78
C ASP A 97 4.82 -7.84 -24.30
N TRP A 98 3.58 -7.84 -23.79
CA TRP A 98 3.30 -7.58 -22.39
C TRP A 98 3.85 -8.65 -21.45
N LEU A 99 3.94 -9.89 -21.91
CA LEU A 99 4.50 -10.98 -21.12
C LEU A 99 6.01 -10.82 -20.96
N THR A 100 6.69 -10.16 -21.93
CA THR A 100 8.11 -9.85 -21.85
C THR A 100 8.45 -8.76 -20.84
N LYS A 101 7.46 -7.99 -20.38
CA LYS A 101 7.61 -6.89 -19.41
C LYS A 101 7.19 -7.28 -17.99
N ALA A 102 6.90 -8.56 -17.75
CA ALA A 102 6.64 -9.07 -16.41
C ALA A 102 7.94 -9.21 -15.60
N VAL A 103 7.83 -9.03 -14.27
CA VAL A 103 8.97 -9.20 -13.36
C VAL A 103 9.53 -10.62 -13.36
N ARG A 104 8.69 -11.62 -13.61
CA ARG A 104 9.04 -13.03 -13.56
C ARG A 104 8.84 -13.68 -14.92
N ILE A 105 9.93 -14.14 -15.51
CA ILE A 105 9.95 -14.84 -16.81
C ILE A 105 10.58 -16.21 -16.58
N PHE A 106 9.82 -17.28 -16.77
CA PHE A 106 10.32 -18.66 -16.77
C PHE A 106 10.48 -19.15 -18.20
N LYS A 107 11.71 -19.15 -18.72
CA LYS A 107 12.02 -19.66 -20.07
C LYS A 107 11.70 -21.15 -20.24
N GLU A 108 11.92 -21.93 -19.19
CA GLU A 108 11.76 -23.39 -19.22
C GLU A 108 10.31 -23.85 -19.36
N TRP A 109 9.36 -23.00 -18.97
CA TRP A 109 7.92 -23.31 -18.92
C TRP A 109 7.10 -22.43 -19.87
N GLY A 110 7.78 -21.68 -20.74
CA GLY A 110 7.16 -20.64 -21.56
C GLY A 110 6.90 -19.36 -20.79
N TYR A 111 6.48 -18.32 -21.52
CA TYR A 111 6.04 -17.06 -20.89
C TYR A 111 4.71 -17.27 -20.18
N THR A 112 4.72 -17.15 -18.85
CA THR A 112 3.48 -17.23 -18.07
C THR A 112 2.97 -15.82 -17.74
N PRO A 113 1.68 -15.54 -17.90
CA PRO A 113 1.09 -14.25 -17.55
C PRO A 113 0.88 -14.06 -16.06
N GLU A 114 1.55 -14.84 -15.21
CA GLU A 114 1.28 -14.90 -13.77
C GLU A 114 1.24 -13.53 -13.10
N ARG A 115 2.27 -12.71 -13.30
CA ARG A 115 2.33 -11.36 -12.71
C ARG A 115 1.31 -10.39 -13.29
N ASN A 116 1.08 -10.46 -14.58
CA ASN A 116 0.05 -9.67 -15.24
C ASN A 116 -1.35 -10.11 -14.80
N ASN A 117 -1.57 -11.41 -14.62
CA ASN A 117 -2.83 -11.96 -14.11
C ASN A 117 -3.07 -11.59 -12.64
N LEU A 118 -2.02 -11.50 -11.81
CA LEU A 118 -2.16 -10.95 -10.45
C LEU A 118 -2.74 -9.54 -10.47
N MET A 119 -2.24 -8.67 -11.35
CA MET A 119 -2.74 -7.31 -11.49
C MET A 119 -4.20 -7.27 -11.95
N ILE A 120 -4.61 -8.13 -12.91
CA ILE A 120 -6.02 -8.31 -13.30
C ILE A 120 -6.86 -8.72 -12.09
N ASN A 121 -6.39 -9.74 -11.35
CA ASN A 121 -7.11 -10.25 -10.19
C ASN A 121 -7.29 -9.18 -9.10
N GLN A 122 -6.24 -8.42 -8.83
CA GLN A 122 -6.28 -7.33 -7.86
C GLN A 122 -7.29 -6.24 -8.26
N VAL A 123 -7.33 -5.87 -9.54
CA VAL A 123 -8.36 -4.92 -10.07
C VAL A 123 -9.76 -5.51 -9.91
N ARG A 124 -9.95 -6.79 -10.25
CA ARG A 124 -11.25 -7.47 -10.11
C ARG A 124 -11.71 -7.54 -8.66
N LEU A 125 -10.81 -7.83 -7.73
CA LEU A 125 -11.13 -7.90 -6.31
C LEU A 125 -11.57 -6.54 -5.76
N LEU A 126 -10.91 -5.45 -6.15
CA LEU A 126 -11.25 -4.12 -5.64
C LEU A 126 -12.46 -3.50 -6.35
N PHE A 127 -12.62 -3.72 -7.68
CA PHE A 127 -13.63 -3.03 -8.48
C PHE A 127 -14.70 -3.93 -9.11
N GLY A 128 -14.63 -5.26 -8.90
CA GLY A 128 -15.60 -6.22 -9.43
C GLY A 128 -15.39 -6.58 -10.90
N GLU A 129 -14.88 -5.64 -11.69
CA GLU A 129 -14.64 -5.80 -13.12
C GLU A 129 -13.26 -5.28 -13.53
N VAL A 130 -12.78 -5.73 -14.68
CA VAL A 130 -11.52 -5.27 -15.27
C VAL A 130 -11.84 -4.38 -16.46
N PRO A 131 -11.49 -3.08 -16.42
CA PRO A 131 -11.72 -2.20 -17.57
C PRO A 131 -10.94 -2.64 -18.79
N THR A 132 -11.61 -2.63 -19.96
CA THR A 132 -10.97 -3.00 -21.23
C THR A 132 -10.40 -1.81 -21.99
N LYS A 133 -10.72 -0.58 -21.63
CA LYS A 133 -10.05 0.62 -22.13
C LYS A 133 -8.75 0.82 -21.40
N LEU A 134 -7.67 1.08 -22.12
CA LEU A 134 -6.30 1.17 -21.54
C LEU A 134 -6.23 2.20 -20.40
N ASP A 135 -6.74 3.41 -20.60
CA ASP A 135 -6.65 4.47 -19.58
C ASP A 135 -7.47 4.13 -18.33
N ASP A 136 -8.61 3.46 -18.47
CA ASP A 136 -9.40 3.01 -17.33
C ASP A 136 -8.72 1.85 -16.60
N PHE A 137 -8.05 0.95 -17.33
CA PHE A 137 -7.28 -0.13 -16.74
C PHE A 137 -6.04 0.39 -16.01
N ILE A 138 -5.32 1.36 -16.59
CA ILE A 138 -4.19 2.04 -15.92
C ILE A 138 -4.69 2.68 -14.61
N PHE A 139 -5.78 3.44 -14.67
CA PHE A 139 -6.35 4.09 -13.49
C PHE A 139 -6.75 3.07 -12.42
N ALA A 140 -7.47 2.01 -12.79
CA ALA A 140 -7.90 0.96 -11.86
C ALA A 140 -6.70 0.27 -11.21
N SER A 141 -5.71 -0.15 -12.00
CA SER A 141 -4.51 -0.84 -11.52
C SER A 141 -3.66 0.05 -10.60
N GLN A 142 -3.45 1.32 -10.97
CA GLN A 142 -2.73 2.26 -10.11
C GLN A 142 -3.50 2.58 -8.83
N SER A 143 -4.84 2.64 -8.87
CA SER A 143 -5.67 2.84 -7.68
C SER A 143 -5.53 1.68 -6.70
N VAL A 144 -5.55 0.45 -7.19
CA VAL A 144 -5.34 -0.74 -6.36
C VAL A 144 -3.97 -0.72 -5.69
N GLN A 145 -2.90 -0.44 -6.45
CA GLN A 145 -1.56 -0.31 -5.90
C GLN A 145 -1.50 0.81 -4.84
N ALA A 146 -2.08 1.96 -5.13
CA ALA A 146 -2.03 3.13 -4.26
C ALA A 146 -2.76 2.90 -2.92
N GLU A 147 -3.96 2.32 -2.98
CA GLU A 147 -4.72 1.98 -1.76
C GLU A 147 -4.01 0.91 -0.93
N ALA A 148 -3.48 -0.13 -1.57
CA ALA A 148 -2.76 -1.19 -0.88
C ALA A 148 -1.50 -0.66 -0.17
N MET A 149 -0.64 0.06 -0.89
CA MET A 149 0.61 0.59 -0.35
C MET A 149 0.38 1.61 0.76
N LYS A 150 -0.63 2.48 0.59
CA LYS A 150 -1.08 3.41 1.62
C LYS A 150 -1.54 2.65 2.87
N PHE A 151 -2.43 1.67 2.70
CA PHE A 151 -3.00 0.88 3.79
C PHE A 151 -1.92 0.14 4.59
N PHE A 152 -0.94 -0.47 3.92
CA PHE A 152 0.17 -1.16 4.59
C PHE A 152 0.98 -0.20 5.47
N VAL A 153 1.31 0.97 4.97
CA VAL A 153 2.02 1.99 5.76
C VAL A 153 1.18 2.47 6.94
N GLU A 154 -0.12 2.68 6.73
CA GLU A 154 -1.04 3.15 7.77
C GLU A 154 -1.22 2.14 8.90
N ILE A 155 -1.34 0.83 8.61
CA ILE A 155 -1.40 -0.21 9.65
C ILE A 155 -0.16 -0.13 10.56
N TYR A 156 1.04 -0.05 9.97
CA TYR A 156 2.27 -0.02 10.75
C TYR A 156 2.42 1.29 11.52
N ARG A 157 2.12 2.42 10.93
CA ARG A 157 2.17 3.72 11.60
C ARG A 157 1.08 3.85 12.67
N GLY A 158 -0.15 3.47 12.36
CA GLY A 158 -1.28 3.53 13.29
C GLY A 158 -1.12 2.61 14.51
N ASN A 159 -0.27 1.59 14.39
CA ASN A 159 0.09 0.67 15.48
C ASN A 159 1.54 0.83 15.95
N LYS A 160 2.15 2.00 15.72
CA LYS A 160 3.53 2.32 16.13
C LYS A 160 3.76 2.02 17.59
N PHE A 161 4.75 1.17 17.88
CA PHE A 161 5.12 0.64 19.20
C PHE A 161 3.98 -0.08 19.98
N ALA A 162 2.92 -0.50 19.26
CA ALA A 162 1.81 -1.28 19.81
C ALA A 162 1.33 -2.38 18.82
N PRO A 163 2.12 -3.38 18.43
CA PRO A 163 3.57 -3.55 18.68
C PRO A 163 4.45 -3.20 17.45
N LYS A 164 3.93 -2.57 16.39
CA LYS A 164 4.62 -2.37 15.11
C LYS A 164 5.77 -1.36 15.23
N THR A 165 6.92 -1.68 14.62
CA THR A 165 8.14 -0.85 14.70
C THR A 165 8.55 -0.21 13.39
N GLY A 166 8.17 -0.78 12.24
CA GLY A 166 8.49 -0.19 10.95
C GLY A 166 8.08 -1.04 9.75
N ILE A 167 8.17 -0.42 8.59
CA ILE A 167 7.83 -1.03 7.30
C ILE A 167 8.77 -0.49 6.21
N LEU A 168 9.33 -1.39 5.40
CA LEU A 168 10.00 -1.09 4.14
C LEU A 168 9.15 -1.68 3.01
N TRP A 169 8.71 -0.83 2.12
CA TRP A 169 7.92 -1.26 0.98
C TRP A 169 8.80 -1.42 -0.28
N TRP A 170 8.48 -2.39 -1.08
CA TRP A 170 9.15 -2.71 -2.35
C TRP A 170 8.32 -2.19 -3.52
N ASN A 171 8.84 -1.31 -4.38
CA ASN A 171 10.11 -0.62 -4.30
C ASN A 171 9.97 0.80 -4.90
N ILE A 172 11.03 1.60 -4.84
CA ILE A 172 10.96 3.00 -5.28
C ILE A 172 10.87 3.11 -6.80
N ARG A 173 11.78 2.46 -7.56
CA ARG A 173 11.89 2.65 -8.99
C ARG A 173 12.30 1.39 -9.73
N ASP A 174 11.72 1.20 -10.92
CA ASP A 174 12.11 0.14 -11.84
C ASP A 174 13.52 0.34 -12.41
N GLY A 175 14.31 -0.73 -12.46
CA GLY A 175 15.67 -0.74 -13.00
C GLY A 175 15.73 -0.95 -14.53
N TRP A 176 14.61 -1.35 -15.15
CA TRP A 176 14.45 -1.56 -16.59
C TRP A 176 12.98 -1.37 -16.99
N PRO A 177 12.64 -1.27 -18.29
CA PRO A 177 11.25 -1.10 -18.74
C PRO A 177 10.41 -2.35 -18.42
N VAL A 178 9.77 -2.35 -17.27
CA VAL A 178 9.01 -3.48 -16.69
C VAL A 178 7.72 -3.00 -16.06
N ILE A 179 6.75 -3.90 -15.91
CA ILE A 179 5.52 -3.69 -15.14
C ILE A 179 5.70 -4.38 -13.80
N SER A 180 5.73 -3.62 -12.71
CA SER A 180 6.15 -4.11 -11.40
C SER A 180 5.45 -3.44 -10.22
N ASP A 181 5.94 -3.76 -9.01
CA ASP A 181 5.55 -3.16 -7.74
C ASP A 181 6.12 -1.75 -7.52
N ALA A 182 7.09 -1.29 -8.33
CA ALA A 182 7.70 0.02 -8.19
C ALA A 182 6.67 1.17 -8.26
N VAL A 183 6.86 2.20 -7.45
CA VAL A 183 5.95 3.37 -7.41
C VAL A 183 6.37 4.49 -8.35
N VAL A 184 7.60 4.43 -8.86
CA VAL A 184 8.10 5.23 -9.97
C VAL A 184 8.57 4.26 -11.06
N ASP A 185 8.12 4.45 -12.29
CA ASP A 185 8.51 3.57 -13.39
C ASP A 185 9.93 3.84 -13.89
N TYR A 186 10.41 3.01 -14.81
CA TYR A 186 11.76 3.14 -15.39
C TYR A 186 12.03 4.53 -16.00
N TYR A 187 11.03 5.16 -16.56
CA TYR A 187 11.13 6.48 -17.21
C TYR A 187 10.97 7.65 -16.25
N PHE A 188 11.12 7.41 -14.93
CA PHE A 188 10.98 8.41 -13.86
C PHE A 188 9.58 9.01 -13.74
N SER A 189 8.55 8.32 -14.20
CA SER A 189 7.17 8.76 -14.11
C SER A 189 6.53 8.20 -12.82
N PRO A 190 6.14 9.07 -11.86
CA PRO A 190 5.50 8.63 -10.63
C PRO A 190 4.12 8.03 -10.92
N LYS A 191 3.83 6.85 -10.36
CA LYS A 191 2.49 6.25 -10.35
C LYS A 191 1.65 6.87 -9.22
N MET A 192 0.36 6.59 -9.19
CA MET A 192 -0.54 7.09 -8.12
C MET A 192 -0.04 6.72 -6.72
N ALA A 193 0.50 5.51 -6.55
CA ALA A 193 1.02 5.04 -5.27
C ALA A 193 2.15 5.91 -4.70
N TYR A 194 2.98 6.53 -5.54
CA TYR A 194 4.00 7.49 -5.09
C TYR A 194 3.39 8.65 -4.31
N TRP A 195 2.29 9.21 -4.81
CA TRP A 195 1.63 10.35 -4.18
C TRP A 195 0.92 9.97 -2.89
N PHE A 196 0.30 8.79 -2.85
CA PHE A 196 -0.34 8.27 -1.66
C PHE A 196 0.68 8.01 -0.55
N LEU A 197 1.79 7.35 -0.89
CA LEU A 197 2.89 7.09 0.05
C LEU A 197 3.51 8.39 0.56
N ARG A 198 3.83 9.34 -0.34
CA ARG A 198 4.34 10.66 0.04
C ARG A 198 3.42 11.35 1.05
N ASN A 199 2.11 11.19 0.90
CA ASN A 199 1.14 11.78 1.80
C ASN A 199 1.12 11.09 3.17
N VAL A 200 1.02 9.76 3.22
CA VAL A 200 0.90 9.02 4.48
C VAL A 200 2.23 8.84 5.22
N GLN A 201 3.35 9.17 4.59
CA GLN A 201 4.68 9.18 5.20
C GLN A 201 5.15 10.59 5.64
N ARG A 202 4.22 11.56 5.75
CA ARG A 202 4.52 12.84 6.40
C ARG A 202 4.93 12.63 7.84
N ASN A 203 5.80 13.48 8.35
CA ASN A 203 6.29 13.40 9.73
C ASN A 203 5.16 13.30 10.76
N VAL A 204 4.13 14.14 10.60
CA VAL A 204 2.87 14.06 11.33
C VAL A 204 1.77 13.66 10.35
N CYS A 205 1.06 12.57 10.67
CA CYS A 205 -0.04 12.07 9.84
C CYS A 205 -1.24 11.69 10.72
N VAL A 206 -2.43 12.04 10.26
CA VAL A 206 -3.68 11.56 10.83
C VAL A 206 -4.30 10.55 9.88
N LEU A 207 -4.67 9.40 10.42
CA LEU A 207 -5.16 8.25 9.68
C LEU A 207 -6.31 7.55 10.42
N VAL A 208 -7.07 6.74 9.71
CA VAL A 208 -8.11 5.87 10.25
C VAL A 208 -7.66 4.43 10.12
N ASN A 209 -7.64 3.69 11.21
CA ASN A 209 -7.41 2.25 11.21
C ASN A 209 -8.71 1.49 10.88
N ASP A 210 -8.56 0.25 10.41
CA ASP A 210 -9.71 -0.64 10.23
C ASP A 210 -10.50 -0.82 11.53
N ALA A 211 -11.79 -1.11 11.39
CA ALA A 211 -12.69 -1.22 12.52
C ALA A 211 -12.25 -2.29 13.50
N THR A 212 -12.32 -1.93 14.79
CA THR A 212 -12.20 -2.85 15.90
C THR A 212 -13.38 -2.59 16.86
N ASP A 213 -14.05 -3.64 17.28
CA ASP A 213 -15.20 -3.54 18.18
C ASP A 213 -16.31 -2.56 17.68
N GLY A 214 -16.62 -2.63 16.36
CA GLY A 214 -17.66 -1.79 15.73
C GLY A 214 -17.31 -0.31 15.61
N SER A 215 -16.03 0.06 15.69
CA SER A 215 -15.58 1.44 15.55
C SER A 215 -14.20 1.52 14.90
N HIS A 216 -13.96 2.63 14.18
CA HIS A 216 -12.69 2.92 13.53
C HIS A 216 -11.84 3.84 14.39
N PRO A 217 -10.65 3.42 14.87
CA PRO A 217 -9.72 4.33 15.55
C PRO A 217 -9.23 5.43 14.61
N LEU A 218 -9.42 6.70 15.00
CA LEU A 218 -8.77 7.85 14.37
C LEU A 218 -7.49 8.14 15.13
N VAL A 219 -6.35 8.08 14.45
CA VAL A 219 -5.02 8.08 15.08
C VAL A 219 -4.16 9.18 14.49
N ALA A 220 -3.48 9.96 15.35
CA ALA A 220 -2.35 10.80 14.96
C ALA A 220 -1.03 10.03 15.17
N THR A 221 -0.12 10.12 14.20
CA THR A 221 1.25 9.58 14.29
C THR A 221 2.26 10.69 14.13
N ASN A 222 3.37 10.61 14.86
CA ASN A 222 4.43 11.61 14.85
C ASN A 222 5.80 10.91 14.83
N ASP A 223 6.61 11.22 13.82
CA ASP A 223 7.98 10.71 13.65
C ASP A 223 9.03 11.79 13.98
N THR A 224 8.61 12.95 14.51
CA THR A 224 9.52 14.01 14.91
C THR A 224 10.02 13.84 16.35
N ARG A 225 11.04 14.61 16.71
CA ARG A 225 11.61 14.64 18.06
C ARG A 225 10.85 15.56 19.03
N SER A 226 9.81 16.22 18.60
CA SER A 226 8.97 17.12 19.40
C SER A 226 7.51 16.71 19.33
N ALA A 227 6.74 17.02 20.36
CA ALA A 227 5.29 16.84 20.30
C ALA A 227 4.68 17.73 19.19
N ALA A 228 3.63 17.23 18.56
CA ALA A 228 2.89 17.95 17.54
C ALA A 228 1.41 18.06 17.93
N SER A 229 0.79 19.19 17.61
CA SER A 229 -0.62 19.42 17.84
C SER A 229 -1.29 19.99 16.60
N GLY A 230 -2.58 19.78 16.46
CA GLY A 230 -3.36 20.30 15.36
C GLY A 230 -4.86 20.08 15.55
N THR A 231 -5.59 20.41 14.51
CA THR A 231 -7.03 20.12 14.41
C THR A 231 -7.27 19.06 13.35
N VAL A 232 -8.36 18.33 13.47
CA VAL A 232 -8.79 17.33 12.50
C VAL A 232 -10.29 17.41 12.27
N ARG A 233 -10.68 17.24 11.01
CA ARG A 233 -12.06 17.07 10.58
C ARG A 233 -12.15 15.84 9.72
N VAL A 234 -13.13 14.99 9.99
CA VAL A 234 -13.43 13.81 9.17
C VAL A 234 -14.84 13.98 8.60
N SER A 235 -14.98 13.80 7.29
CA SER A 235 -16.27 13.90 6.61
C SER A 235 -16.43 12.77 5.58
N ASP A 236 -17.66 12.32 5.38
CA ASP A 236 -18.00 11.44 4.26
C ASP A 236 -18.03 12.23 2.96
N VAL A 237 -17.27 11.80 1.97
CA VAL A 237 -17.09 12.53 0.70
C VAL A 237 -18.36 12.55 -0.13
N ALA A 238 -19.15 11.45 -0.11
CA ALA A 238 -20.35 11.33 -0.92
C ALA A 238 -21.47 12.28 -0.44
N SER A 239 -21.77 12.23 0.85
CA SER A 239 -22.85 13.01 1.48
C SER A 239 -22.40 14.40 1.94
N GLY A 240 -21.10 14.63 2.13
CA GLY A 240 -20.57 15.83 2.78
C GLY A 240 -20.79 15.89 4.29
N ARG A 241 -21.38 14.84 4.88
CA ARG A 241 -21.66 14.79 6.34
C ARG A 241 -20.37 14.78 7.14
N GLU A 242 -20.26 15.69 8.11
CA GLU A 242 -19.18 15.67 9.09
C GLU A 242 -19.40 14.51 10.06
N ILE A 243 -18.38 13.66 10.21
CA ILE A 243 -18.38 12.49 11.09
C ILE A 243 -17.70 12.84 12.42
N PHE A 244 -16.62 13.65 12.35
CA PHE A 244 -15.86 14.06 13.52
C PHE A 244 -15.18 15.40 13.28
N ARG A 245 -15.05 16.19 14.36
CA ARG A 245 -14.22 17.40 14.43
C ARG A 245 -13.61 17.51 15.82
N GLY A 246 -12.32 17.78 15.90
CA GLY A 246 -11.62 17.94 17.17
C GLY A 246 -10.20 18.46 17.00
N SER A 247 -9.50 18.50 18.12
CA SER A 247 -8.05 18.78 18.17
C SER A 247 -7.31 17.54 18.63
N TYR A 248 -6.00 17.51 18.37
CA TYR A 248 -5.13 16.44 18.82
C TYR A 248 -3.78 16.95 19.28
N THR A 249 -3.15 16.19 20.16
CA THR A 249 -1.73 16.32 20.50
C THR A 249 -1.13 14.92 20.48
N VAL A 250 -0.01 14.76 19.78
CA VAL A 250 0.72 13.51 19.72
C VAL A 250 2.16 13.73 20.20
N PRO A 251 2.66 12.95 21.17
CA PRO A 251 4.04 13.08 21.67
C PRO A 251 5.09 12.86 20.58
N ALA A 252 6.34 13.23 20.87
CA ALA A 252 7.49 12.95 20.02
C ALA A 252 7.62 11.44 19.76
N ASN A 253 7.90 11.06 18.53
CA ASN A 253 8.11 9.67 18.09
C ASN A 253 7.05 8.69 18.61
N ALA A 254 5.77 9.06 18.53
CA ALA A 254 4.66 8.31 19.11
C ALA A 254 3.44 8.26 18.19
N ARG A 255 2.41 7.56 18.66
CA ARG A 255 1.03 7.65 18.18
C ARG A 255 0.10 8.07 19.30
N ALA A 256 -1.05 8.65 18.94
CA ALA A 256 -2.13 8.95 19.88
C ALA A 256 -3.49 8.66 19.21
N GLU A 257 -4.36 7.93 19.89
CA GLU A 257 -5.75 7.79 19.44
C GLU A 257 -6.48 9.10 19.76
N ILE A 258 -7.09 9.70 18.74
CA ILE A 258 -7.81 10.98 18.84
C ILE A 258 -9.26 10.72 19.22
N ALA A 259 -9.88 9.74 18.55
CA ALA A 259 -11.28 9.39 18.70
C ALA A 259 -11.55 7.99 18.13
N ARG A 260 -12.75 7.48 18.40
CA ARG A 260 -13.31 6.32 17.71
C ARG A 260 -14.48 6.78 16.86
N LEU A 261 -14.35 6.60 15.56
CA LEU A 261 -15.40 6.90 14.59
C LEU A 261 -16.39 5.72 14.54
N PRO A 262 -17.69 5.99 14.37
CA PRO A 262 -18.65 4.90 14.20
C PRO A 262 -18.33 4.09 12.95
N GLU A 263 -18.65 2.81 12.97
CA GLU A 263 -18.62 2.00 11.75
C GLU A 263 -19.61 2.57 10.74
N MET A 264 -19.14 2.70 9.49
CA MET A 264 -19.93 3.32 8.43
C MET A 264 -20.69 2.25 7.67
N GLU A 265 -21.97 2.51 7.42
CA GLU A 265 -22.79 1.64 6.57
C GLU A 265 -22.43 1.83 5.07
N GLY A 266 -22.47 0.73 4.32
CA GLY A 266 -22.22 0.77 2.88
C GLY A 266 -20.76 0.93 2.51
N GLN A 267 -20.51 1.71 1.45
CA GLN A 267 -19.17 1.93 0.89
C GLN A 267 -18.94 3.41 0.59
N GLY A 268 -17.73 3.89 0.81
CA GLY A 268 -17.38 5.26 0.48
C GLY A 268 -15.96 5.65 0.90
N ILE A 269 -15.73 6.95 0.89
CA ILE A 269 -14.46 7.55 1.29
C ILE A 269 -14.70 8.54 2.41
N LEU A 270 -14.00 8.37 3.52
CA LEU A 270 -13.83 9.40 4.52
C LEU A 270 -12.67 10.32 4.11
N LEU A 271 -12.93 11.61 4.02
CA LEU A 271 -11.91 12.64 3.89
C LEU A 271 -11.45 13.07 5.28
N ILE A 272 -10.15 13.07 5.51
CA ILE A 272 -9.51 13.47 6.75
C ILE A 272 -8.72 14.74 6.48
N GLU A 273 -9.23 15.89 6.91
CA GLU A 273 -8.56 17.19 6.81
C GLU A 273 -7.95 17.52 8.17
N TYR A 274 -6.66 17.82 8.20
CA TYR A 274 -5.98 18.09 9.46
C TYR A 274 -4.88 19.14 9.31
N THR A 275 -4.56 19.80 10.42
CA THR A 275 -3.46 20.76 10.51
C THR A 275 -2.30 20.15 11.28
N THR A 276 -1.08 20.52 10.89
CA THR A 276 0.18 20.15 11.56
C THR A 276 1.03 21.40 11.71
N PRO A 277 2.16 21.37 12.43
CA PRO A 277 3.12 22.46 12.40
C PRO A 277 3.64 22.83 11.00
N GLU A 278 3.58 21.86 10.06
CA GLU A 278 4.01 22.05 8.67
C GLU A 278 2.89 22.62 7.76
N GLY A 279 1.66 22.77 8.26
CA GLY A 279 0.51 23.28 7.51
C GLY A 279 -0.69 22.36 7.47
N SER A 280 -1.63 22.65 6.57
CA SER A 280 -2.86 21.87 6.36
C SER A 280 -2.60 20.73 5.40
N LEU A 281 -3.07 19.54 5.76
CA LEU A 281 -2.89 18.29 5.02
C LEU A 281 -4.23 17.57 4.89
N ARG A 282 -4.26 16.59 3.99
CA ARG A 282 -5.40 15.72 3.76
C ARG A 282 -4.97 14.26 3.71
N ASN A 283 -5.82 13.39 4.18
CA ASN A 283 -5.75 11.95 3.99
C ASN A 283 -7.15 11.43 3.69
N HIS A 284 -7.28 10.16 3.34
CA HIS A 284 -8.57 9.53 3.14
C HIS A 284 -8.57 8.10 3.67
N TYR A 285 -9.76 7.57 3.90
CA TYR A 285 -9.96 6.17 4.26
C TYR A 285 -11.10 5.58 3.44
N LEU A 286 -10.83 4.47 2.76
CA LEU A 286 -11.81 3.73 1.98
C LEU A 286 -12.54 2.75 2.92
N TYR A 287 -13.80 3.05 3.22
CA TYR A 287 -14.63 2.22 4.09
C TYR A 287 -15.58 1.30 3.32
N GLY A 288 -16.04 0.23 3.97
CA GLY A 288 -16.88 -0.82 3.42
C GLY A 288 -16.08 -1.95 2.76
N HIS A 289 -16.80 -2.88 2.13
CA HIS A 289 -16.22 -4.09 1.56
C HIS A 289 -16.16 -4.02 0.04
N ALA A 290 -15.03 -4.43 -0.56
CA ALA A 290 -14.93 -4.61 -2.00
C ALA A 290 -15.98 -5.64 -2.52
N PRO A 291 -16.41 -5.54 -3.78
CA PRO A 291 -15.92 -4.59 -4.80
C PRO A 291 -16.59 -3.21 -4.76
N PHE A 292 -15.82 -2.18 -5.12
CA PHE A 292 -16.28 -0.80 -5.27
C PHE A 292 -16.57 -0.51 -6.75
N LYS A 293 -17.44 0.46 -7.02
CA LYS A 293 -17.66 0.94 -8.40
C LYS A 293 -16.53 1.90 -8.80
N LEU A 294 -15.79 1.54 -9.85
CA LEU A 294 -14.63 2.30 -10.32
C LEU A 294 -14.95 3.77 -10.62
N ASP A 295 -16.07 4.04 -11.29
CA ASP A 295 -16.46 5.41 -11.65
C ASP A 295 -16.86 6.24 -10.43
N GLU A 296 -17.49 5.63 -9.43
CA GLU A 296 -17.81 6.29 -8.16
C GLU A 296 -16.54 6.59 -7.38
N TYR A 297 -15.63 5.62 -7.26
CA TYR A 297 -14.33 5.81 -6.65
C TYR A 297 -13.54 6.96 -7.31
N ARG A 298 -13.50 6.99 -8.66
CA ARG A 298 -12.84 8.05 -9.42
C ARG A 298 -13.44 9.44 -9.15
N LYS A 299 -14.74 9.54 -9.00
CA LYS A 299 -15.44 10.81 -8.68
C LYS A 299 -15.13 11.27 -7.26
N LEU A 300 -15.07 10.33 -6.30
CA LEU A 300 -14.80 10.64 -4.89
C LEU A 300 -13.36 11.11 -4.68
N LEU A 301 -12.39 10.54 -5.39
CA LEU A 301 -10.98 10.98 -5.30
C LEU A 301 -10.72 12.39 -5.87
N ARG A 302 -11.61 12.91 -6.73
CA ARG A 302 -11.46 14.24 -7.32
C ARG A 302 -12.03 15.37 -6.46
N LYS A 303 -12.83 15.04 -5.44
CA LYS A 303 -13.39 16.00 -4.47
C LYS A 303 -12.41 16.28 -3.34
#